data_3e79d780405f98f0ceb8a83a8495096d
#
_entry.id   3e79d780405f98f0ceb8a83a8495096d
#
_cell.length_a   1.000
_cell.length_b   1.000
_cell.length_c   1.000
_cell.angle_alpha   90.00
_cell.angle_beta   90.00
_cell.angle_gamma   90.00
#
_symmetry.space_group_name_H-M   'P 1'
#
loop_
_entity.id
_entity.type
_entity.pdbx_description
1 polymer ?
#
loop_
_entity_poly.entity_id
_entity_poly.type
_entity_poly.pdbx_seq_one_letter_code
_entity_poly.pdbx_strand_id
1 'polypeptide(L)'
;MSDRRRPPVKKPDEILENVFAGHREALIGGRENGKRYLLNFLEKFNSIPNAVKFFIYDLLAEDAYQVDDLVLCRQAVDRAGEYLEEARGKNTRQLTEYLPSLRFIERGISISVEAGEYESALSFCDLAIENGLGKAYAAKRASIENML
;
A
#
# COMPACT_ATOMS: atom_id res chain seq x y z
N MET A 1 18.85 -0.74 -35.41
CA MET A 1 19.31 -0.89 -34.05
C MET A 1 18.40 -0.27 -33.02
N SER A 2 17.18 0.01 -33.40
CA SER A 2 16.21 0.58 -32.49
C SER A 2 15.96 -0.29 -31.26
N ASP A 3 16.03 -1.62 -31.43
CA ASP A 3 15.81 -2.55 -30.30
C ASP A 3 16.81 -2.38 -29.19
N ARG A 4 18.05 -2.08 -29.56
CA ARG A 4 19.09 -1.88 -28.58
C ARG A 4 18.96 -0.56 -27.83
N ARG A 5 18.24 0.38 -28.41
CA ARG A 5 18.00 1.69 -27.81
C ARG A 5 16.71 1.73 -27.02
N ARG A 6 15.82 0.80 -27.31
CA ARG A 6 14.59 0.67 -26.57
C ARG A 6 14.86 -0.24 -25.37
N PRO A 7 14.71 0.27 -24.15
CA PRO A 7 14.89 -0.61 -23.00
C PRO A 7 13.87 -1.75 -23.09
N PRO A 8 14.26 -2.96 -22.68
CA PRO A 8 13.31 -4.07 -22.64
C PRO A 8 12.14 -3.67 -21.76
N VAL A 9 10.95 -4.15 -22.13
CA VAL A 9 9.77 -3.95 -21.32
C VAL A 9 9.98 -4.72 -20.02
N LYS A 10 10.05 -4.01 -18.91
CA LYS A 10 10.24 -4.63 -17.62
C LYS A 10 8.99 -5.40 -17.21
N LYS A 11 9.18 -6.60 -16.72
CA LYS A 11 8.09 -7.40 -16.17
C LYS A 11 7.63 -6.75 -14.86
N PRO A 12 6.34 -6.95 -14.47
CA PRO A 12 5.84 -6.40 -13.22
C PRO A 12 6.71 -6.72 -12.01
N ASP A 13 7.28 -7.93 -11.94
CA ASP A 13 8.15 -8.33 -10.84
C ASP A 13 9.41 -7.47 -10.75
N GLU A 14 10.00 -7.15 -11.90
CA GLU A 14 11.21 -6.31 -11.96
C GLU A 14 10.91 -4.89 -11.53
N ILE A 15 9.76 -4.36 -11.96
CA ILE A 15 9.32 -3.03 -11.56
C ILE A 15 9.13 -3.00 -10.04
N LEU A 16 8.47 -4.01 -9.50
CA LEU A 16 8.19 -4.10 -8.07
C LEU A 16 9.48 -4.20 -7.25
N GLU A 17 10.44 -5.02 -7.69
CA GLU A 17 11.74 -5.12 -7.03
C GLU A 17 12.47 -3.78 -7.01
N ASN A 18 12.41 -3.04 -8.12
CA ASN A 18 13.02 -1.72 -8.23
C ASN A 18 12.35 -0.73 -7.26
N VAL A 19 11.04 -0.79 -7.15
CA VAL A 19 10.29 0.06 -6.21
C VAL A 19 10.74 -0.23 -4.78
N PHE A 20 10.77 -1.50 -4.39
CA PHE A 20 11.16 -1.88 -3.04
C PHE A 20 12.61 -1.48 -2.73
N ALA A 21 13.53 -1.73 -3.65
CA ALA A 21 14.93 -1.38 -3.47
C ALA A 21 15.13 0.14 -3.35
N GLY A 22 14.53 0.90 -4.24
CA GLY A 22 14.61 2.36 -4.22
C GLY A 22 13.96 2.97 -2.99
N HIS A 23 12.84 2.41 -2.57
CA HIS A 23 12.14 2.87 -1.36
C HIS A 23 12.97 2.61 -0.11
N ARG A 24 13.57 1.42 0.02
CA ARG A 24 14.46 1.12 1.15
C ARG A 24 15.62 2.10 1.23
N GLU A 25 16.23 2.40 0.09
CA GLU A 25 17.32 3.36 0.04
C GLU A 25 16.85 4.77 0.43
N ALA A 26 15.71 5.19 -0.08
CA ALA A 26 15.14 6.50 0.26
C ALA A 26 14.85 6.63 1.74
N LEU A 27 14.38 5.54 2.39
CA LEU A 27 14.07 5.53 3.82
C LEU A 27 15.28 5.75 4.71
N ILE A 28 16.50 5.53 4.21
CA ILE A 28 17.72 5.85 4.95
C ILE A 28 17.74 7.34 5.31
N GLY A 29 17.22 8.20 4.44
CA GLY A 29 17.08 9.62 4.68
C GLY A 29 15.82 10.02 5.43
N GLY A 30 15.00 9.06 5.86
CA GLY A 30 13.78 9.30 6.61
C GLY A 30 12.50 9.04 5.83
N ARG A 31 11.36 9.04 6.54
CA ARG A 31 10.05 8.75 5.93
C ARG A 31 9.64 9.78 4.86
N GLU A 32 10.00 11.03 5.04
CA GLU A 32 9.71 12.06 4.03
C GLU A 32 10.39 11.74 2.71
N ASN A 33 11.62 11.25 2.74
CA ASN A 33 12.31 10.82 1.53
C ASN A 33 11.66 9.60 0.89
N GLY A 34 11.21 8.65 1.70
CA GLY A 34 10.45 7.50 1.21
C GLY A 34 9.18 7.93 0.49
N LYS A 35 8.43 8.84 1.10
CA LYS A 35 7.22 9.41 0.51
C LYS A 35 7.51 10.06 -0.85
N ARG A 36 8.52 10.92 -0.91
CA ARG A 36 8.90 11.60 -2.15
C ARG A 36 9.34 10.63 -3.24
N TYR A 37 10.08 9.60 -2.87
CA TYR A 37 10.50 8.58 -3.82
C TYR A 37 9.29 7.93 -4.49
N LEU A 38 8.29 7.53 -3.70
CA LEU A 38 7.10 6.86 -4.22
C LEU A 38 6.27 7.79 -5.10
N LEU A 39 6.08 9.04 -4.68
CA LEU A 39 5.34 10.03 -5.46
C LEU A 39 6.04 10.31 -6.79
N ASN A 40 7.36 10.45 -6.77
CA ASN A 40 8.14 10.64 -7.99
C ASN A 40 8.05 9.44 -8.92
N PHE A 41 8.05 8.23 -8.35
CA PHE A 41 7.91 7.01 -9.14
C PHE A 41 6.58 6.99 -9.87
N LEU A 42 5.48 7.28 -9.17
CA LEU A 42 4.15 7.35 -9.76
C LEU A 42 4.05 8.40 -10.85
N GLU A 43 4.71 9.53 -10.68
CA GLU A 43 4.69 10.62 -11.64
C GLU A 43 5.50 10.32 -12.90
N LYS A 44 6.69 9.73 -12.73
CA LYS A 44 7.63 9.49 -13.85
C LYS A 44 7.26 8.31 -14.74
N PHE A 45 6.57 7.32 -14.19
CA PHE A 45 6.29 6.08 -14.92
C PHE A 45 4.80 5.98 -15.22
N ASN A 46 4.41 6.27 -16.46
CA ASN A 46 3.01 6.33 -16.87
C ASN A 46 2.37 4.95 -17.08
N SER A 47 3.17 3.90 -17.21
CA SER A 47 2.67 2.57 -17.57
C SER A 47 2.88 1.55 -16.46
N ILE A 48 2.72 1.97 -15.20
CA ILE A 48 2.84 1.04 -14.08
C ILE A 48 1.61 0.14 -14.05
N PRO A 49 1.78 -1.18 -14.04
CA PRO A 49 0.63 -2.09 -13.90
C PRO A 49 -0.11 -1.84 -12.58
N ASN A 50 -1.42 -1.97 -12.61
CA ASN A 50 -2.24 -1.73 -11.41
C ASN A 50 -1.87 -2.65 -10.27
N ALA A 51 -1.48 -3.89 -10.57
CA ALA A 51 -1.03 -4.83 -9.54
C ALA A 51 0.22 -4.31 -8.81
N VAL A 52 1.12 -3.62 -9.51
CA VAL A 52 2.31 -3.01 -8.91
C VAL A 52 1.94 -1.75 -8.15
N LYS A 53 1.00 -0.96 -8.68
CA LYS A 53 0.53 0.25 -8.00
C LYS A 53 -0.01 -0.06 -6.60
N PHE A 54 -0.62 -1.23 -6.41
CA PHE A 54 -1.07 -1.64 -5.10
C PHE A 54 0.04 -1.53 -4.05
N PHE A 55 1.21 -2.10 -4.37
CA PHE A 55 2.35 -2.10 -3.43
C PHE A 55 2.88 -0.68 -3.20
N ILE A 56 2.91 0.14 -4.24
CA ILE A 56 3.37 1.52 -4.14
C ILE A 56 2.47 2.31 -3.18
N TYR A 57 1.16 2.17 -3.35
CA TYR A 57 0.20 2.88 -2.50
C TYR A 57 0.18 2.34 -1.08
N ASP A 58 0.43 1.03 -0.88
CA ASP A 58 0.54 0.48 0.45
C ASP A 58 1.74 1.09 1.20
N LEU A 59 2.90 1.15 0.56
CA LEU A 59 4.08 1.79 1.13
C LEU A 59 3.85 3.29 1.37
N LEU A 60 3.18 3.96 0.42
CA LEU A 60 2.91 5.38 0.51
C LEU A 60 1.97 5.70 1.68
N ALA A 61 0.98 4.84 1.92
CA ALA A 61 0.06 5.01 3.05
C ALA A 61 0.82 5.06 4.37
N GLU A 62 1.79 4.16 4.55
CA GLU A 62 2.62 4.13 5.75
C GLU A 62 3.48 5.39 5.87
N ASP A 63 4.20 5.74 4.80
CA ASP A 63 5.08 6.91 4.83
C ASP A 63 4.32 8.20 5.09
N ALA A 64 3.18 8.37 4.42
CA ALA A 64 2.33 9.55 4.61
C ALA A 64 1.81 9.63 6.04
N TYR A 65 1.38 8.50 6.61
CA TYR A 65 0.92 8.46 7.99
C TYR A 65 2.02 8.90 8.96
N GLN A 66 3.23 8.38 8.77
CA GLN A 66 4.38 8.65 9.67
C GLN A 66 4.85 10.10 9.62
N VAL A 67 4.61 10.80 8.50
CA VAL A 67 4.95 12.24 8.39
C VAL A 67 3.74 13.14 8.58
N ASP A 68 2.64 12.60 9.09
CA ASP A 68 1.42 13.34 9.40
C ASP A 68 0.72 13.94 8.17
N ASP A 69 0.98 13.39 7.00
CA ASP A 69 0.27 13.78 5.78
C ASP A 69 -0.99 12.92 5.64
N LEU A 70 -2.00 13.25 6.42
CA LEU A 70 -3.20 12.41 6.54
C LEU A 70 -4.08 12.44 5.30
N VAL A 71 -4.07 13.53 4.55
CA VAL A 71 -4.79 13.62 3.28
C VAL A 71 -4.20 12.63 2.28
N LEU A 72 -2.88 12.65 2.13
CA LEU A 72 -2.19 11.71 1.24
C LEU A 72 -2.34 10.27 1.73
N CYS A 73 -2.28 10.05 3.04
CA CYS A 73 -2.49 8.72 3.62
C CYS A 73 -3.85 8.16 3.22
N ARG A 74 -4.92 8.94 3.36
CA ARG A 74 -6.26 8.50 2.97
C ARG A 74 -6.34 8.20 1.48
N GLN A 75 -5.76 9.03 0.63
CA GLN A 75 -5.72 8.79 -0.81
C GLN A 75 -4.98 7.49 -1.13
N ALA A 76 -3.85 7.26 -0.50
CA ALA A 76 -3.05 6.06 -0.72
C ALA A 76 -3.78 4.80 -0.25
N VAL A 77 -4.45 4.88 0.91
CA VAL A 77 -5.28 3.77 1.43
C VAL A 77 -6.38 3.40 0.43
N ASP A 78 -7.09 4.41 -0.06
CA ASP A 78 -8.18 4.18 -1.02
C ASP A 78 -7.68 3.55 -2.31
N ARG A 79 -6.56 4.04 -2.83
CA ARG A 79 -5.96 3.49 -4.05
C ARG A 79 -5.45 2.06 -3.86
N ALA A 80 -4.81 1.78 -2.72
CA ALA A 80 -4.38 0.42 -2.42
C ALA A 80 -5.57 -0.54 -2.39
N GLY A 81 -6.68 -0.11 -1.78
CA GLY A 81 -7.90 -0.91 -1.76
C GLY A 81 -8.44 -1.19 -3.15
N GLU A 82 -8.39 -0.20 -4.06
CA GLU A 82 -8.84 -0.37 -5.43
C GLU A 82 -8.03 -1.41 -6.21
N TYR A 83 -6.72 -1.48 -5.94
CA TYR A 83 -5.82 -2.35 -6.71
C TYR A 83 -5.52 -3.69 -6.06
N LEU A 84 -6.07 -3.96 -4.88
CA LEU A 84 -5.80 -5.20 -4.15
C LEU A 84 -6.14 -6.45 -4.96
N GLU A 85 -7.32 -6.47 -5.60
CA GLU A 85 -7.75 -7.62 -6.37
C GLU A 85 -6.84 -7.88 -7.57
N GLU A 86 -6.36 -6.83 -8.22
CA GLU A 86 -5.43 -6.99 -9.35
C GLU A 86 -4.08 -7.53 -8.86
N ALA A 87 -3.58 -7.07 -7.72
CA ALA A 87 -2.35 -7.60 -7.13
C ALA A 87 -2.53 -9.07 -6.78
N ARG A 88 -3.69 -9.44 -6.22
CA ARG A 88 -3.99 -10.82 -5.87
C ARG A 88 -4.00 -11.71 -7.12
N GLY A 89 -4.55 -11.23 -8.23
CA GLY A 89 -4.64 -12.00 -9.48
C GLY A 89 -3.37 -12.03 -10.30
N LYS A 90 -2.58 -10.96 -10.30
CA LYS A 90 -1.40 -10.80 -11.15
C LYS A 90 -0.08 -11.02 -10.44
N ASN A 91 -0.01 -10.69 -9.16
CA ASN A 91 1.20 -10.80 -8.34
C ASN A 91 0.92 -11.63 -7.09
N THR A 92 0.25 -12.76 -7.26
CA THR A 92 -0.20 -13.64 -6.16
C THR A 92 0.94 -14.00 -5.22
N ARG A 93 2.06 -14.45 -5.77
CA ARG A 93 3.21 -14.87 -4.98
C ARG A 93 3.81 -13.69 -4.21
N GLN A 94 4.03 -12.57 -4.88
CA GLN A 94 4.60 -11.39 -4.25
C GLN A 94 3.67 -10.85 -3.17
N LEU A 95 2.38 -10.85 -3.43
CA LEU A 95 1.39 -10.42 -2.43
C LEU A 95 1.43 -11.33 -1.21
N THR A 96 1.46 -12.66 -1.41
CA THR A 96 1.51 -13.62 -0.29
C THR A 96 2.73 -13.36 0.60
N GLU A 97 3.89 -13.14 -0.01
CA GLU A 97 5.12 -12.83 0.73
C GLU A 97 5.04 -11.49 1.45
N TYR A 98 4.31 -10.54 0.88
CA TYR A 98 4.19 -9.17 1.39
C TYR A 98 3.14 -9.03 2.49
N LEU A 99 2.15 -9.92 2.56
CA LEU A 99 1.02 -9.77 3.49
C LEU A 99 1.42 -9.45 4.94
N PRO A 100 2.47 -10.09 5.52
CA PRO A 100 2.88 -9.73 6.88
C PRO A 100 3.36 -8.29 7.03
N SER A 101 3.74 -7.64 5.94
CA SER A 101 4.22 -6.25 5.93
C SER A 101 3.16 -5.26 5.47
N LEU A 102 1.95 -5.73 5.19
CA LEU A 102 0.87 -4.90 4.65
C LEU A 102 0.52 -3.76 5.61
N ARG A 103 0.35 -2.55 5.10
CA ARG A 103 0.14 -1.36 5.93
C ARG A 103 -1.18 -0.63 5.67
N PHE A 104 -1.71 -0.68 4.45
CA PHE A 104 -2.84 0.18 4.11
C PHE A 104 -4.09 -0.10 4.94
N ILE A 105 -4.32 -1.37 5.30
CA ILE A 105 -5.48 -1.74 6.13
C ILE A 105 -5.33 -1.15 7.52
N GLU A 106 -4.16 -1.32 8.12
CA GLU A 106 -3.89 -0.79 9.46
C GLU A 106 -4.00 0.73 9.49
N ARG A 107 -3.48 1.40 8.48
CA ARG A 107 -3.57 2.85 8.39
C ARG A 107 -4.99 3.32 8.07
N GLY A 108 -5.71 2.55 7.25
CA GLY A 108 -7.14 2.79 7.01
C GLY A 108 -7.94 2.76 8.30
N ILE A 109 -7.67 1.78 9.17
CA ILE A 109 -8.30 1.70 10.48
C ILE A 109 -7.91 2.92 11.32
N SER A 110 -6.62 3.25 11.38
CA SER A 110 -6.13 4.37 12.20
C SER A 110 -6.80 5.69 11.82
N ILE A 111 -6.78 6.04 10.53
CA ILE A 111 -7.34 7.31 10.08
C ILE A 111 -8.87 7.33 10.24
N SER A 112 -9.53 6.19 10.07
CA SER A 112 -10.99 6.09 10.24
C SER A 112 -11.38 6.28 11.70
N VAL A 113 -10.68 5.62 12.63
CA VAL A 113 -10.95 5.77 14.07
C VAL A 113 -10.68 7.20 14.51
N GLU A 114 -9.56 7.78 14.09
CA GLU A 114 -9.21 9.16 14.44
C GLU A 114 -10.26 10.17 13.95
N ALA A 115 -10.90 9.88 12.82
CA ALA A 115 -11.95 10.72 12.25
C ALA A 115 -13.34 10.41 12.77
N GLY A 116 -13.49 9.40 13.63
CA GLY A 116 -14.79 8.96 14.14
C GLY A 116 -15.60 8.17 13.13
N GLU A 117 -14.98 7.71 12.05
CA GLU A 117 -15.64 6.92 11.00
C GLU A 117 -15.53 5.45 11.32
N TYR A 118 -16.23 5.01 12.36
CA TYR A 118 -16.08 3.67 12.91
C TYR A 118 -16.57 2.57 11.96
N GLU A 119 -17.59 2.84 11.16
CA GLU A 119 -18.08 1.84 10.20
C GLU A 119 -17.03 1.57 9.12
N SER A 120 -16.32 2.61 8.66
CA SER A 120 -15.20 2.44 7.73
C SER A 120 -14.08 1.62 8.37
N ALA A 121 -13.78 1.88 9.64
CA ALA A 121 -12.79 1.11 10.38
C ALA A 121 -13.17 -0.37 10.46
N LEU A 122 -14.44 -0.67 10.70
CA LEU A 122 -14.94 -2.05 10.72
C LEU A 122 -14.78 -2.73 9.36
N SER A 123 -15.03 -1.99 8.28
CA SER A 123 -14.85 -2.53 6.92
C SER A 123 -13.40 -2.92 6.66
N PHE A 124 -12.45 -2.12 7.13
CA PHE A 124 -11.04 -2.48 7.02
C PHE A 124 -10.69 -3.72 7.84
N CYS A 125 -11.25 -3.86 9.04
CA CYS A 125 -11.05 -5.06 9.85
C CYS A 125 -11.59 -6.30 9.13
N ASP A 126 -12.76 -6.19 8.52
CA ASP A 126 -13.36 -7.29 7.74
C ASP A 126 -12.47 -7.66 6.57
N LEU A 127 -11.92 -6.67 5.88
CA LEU A 127 -11.00 -6.91 4.77
C LEU A 127 -9.75 -7.65 5.24
N ALA A 128 -9.21 -7.29 6.39
CA ALA A 128 -8.07 -7.98 6.98
C ALA A 128 -8.39 -9.44 7.31
N ILE A 129 -9.55 -9.67 7.90
CA ILE A 129 -10.00 -11.02 8.26
C ILE A 129 -10.19 -11.87 7.00
N GLU A 130 -10.82 -11.32 5.97
CA GLU A 130 -11.01 -12.00 4.69
C GLU A 130 -9.70 -12.39 4.03
N ASN A 131 -8.64 -11.60 4.27
CA ASN A 131 -7.32 -11.87 3.71
C ASN A 131 -6.42 -12.67 4.65
N GLY A 132 -6.95 -13.15 5.76
CA GLY A 132 -6.19 -14.02 6.66
C GLY A 132 -5.05 -13.33 7.39
N LEU A 133 -5.19 -12.05 7.72
CA LEU A 133 -4.10 -11.25 8.31
C LEU A 133 -3.92 -11.41 9.81
N GLY A 134 -4.65 -12.33 10.42
CA GLY A 134 -4.42 -12.71 11.81
C GLY A 134 -5.55 -12.34 12.76
N LYS A 135 -5.47 -12.92 13.95
CA LYS A 135 -6.53 -12.82 14.97
C LYS A 135 -6.64 -11.42 15.57
N ALA A 136 -5.57 -10.63 15.49
CA ALA A 136 -5.56 -9.28 16.06
C ALA A 136 -6.66 -8.39 15.47
N TYR A 137 -7.02 -8.61 14.21
CA TYR A 137 -8.06 -7.81 13.55
C TYR A 137 -9.46 -8.14 14.04
N ALA A 138 -9.73 -9.39 14.43
CA ALA A 138 -11.00 -9.75 15.05
C ALA A 138 -11.16 -9.05 16.40
N ALA A 139 -10.11 -9.02 17.21
CA ALA A 139 -10.12 -8.31 18.49
C ALA A 139 -10.29 -6.80 18.29
N LYS A 140 -9.57 -6.24 17.31
CA LYS A 140 -9.67 -4.83 16.98
C LYS A 140 -11.10 -4.47 16.51
N ARG A 141 -11.71 -5.33 15.71
CA ARG A 141 -13.08 -5.17 15.25
C ARG A 141 -14.05 -5.08 16.44
N ALA A 142 -13.91 -6.00 17.38
CA ALA A 142 -14.76 -6.00 18.57
C ALA A 142 -14.60 -4.71 19.39
N SER A 143 -13.36 -4.22 19.55
CA SER A 143 -13.09 -2.97 20.25
C SER A 143 -13.75 -1.78 19.56
N ILE A 144 -13.73 -1.74 18.23
CA ILE A 144 -14.34 -0.65 17.46
C ILE A 144 -15.87 -0.72 17.55
N GLU A 145 -16.45 -1.92 17.49
CA GLU A 145 -17.90 -2.07 17.67
C GLU A 145 -18.38 -1.49 18.99
N ASN A 146 -17.58 -1.59 20.03
CA ASN A 146 -17.94 -1.05 21.33
C ASN A 146 -17.92 0.49 21.37
N MET A 147 -17.37 1.14 20.34
CA MET A 147 -17.36 2.59 20.21
C MET A 147 -18.62 3.14 19.52
N LEU A 148 -19.37 2.27 18.89
CA LEU A 148 -20.58 2.67 18.15
C LEU A 148 -21.74 3.07 19.06
#